data_44a6aa892fedbd99dce58c13fa843fbb
#
_entry.id   44a6aa892fedbd99dce58c13fa843fbb
#
_cell.length_a   1.000
_cell.length_b   1.000
_cell.length_c   1.000
_cell.angle_alpha   90.00
_cell.angle_beta   90.00
_cell.angle_gamma   90.00
#
_symmetry.space_group_name_H-M   'P 1'
#
loop_
_entity.id
_entity.type
_entity.pdbx_description
1 polymer ?
#
loop_
_entity_poly.entity_id
_entity_poly.type
_entity_poly.pdbx_seq_one_letter_code
_entity_poly.pdbx_strand_id
1 'polypeptide(L)'
;MPDADLSGWAVVLKQLPYLLAGTFPNGPLAGAALTLWMALLACTGATVLGIGVAVLLDLAPAPLARAVRALLACLRAIPVLMLIFWAYFLLPMLAGVHVGEVQTVVLALALIGAAYIAQVMAAGFVAIGRSQRNAALALGMTPLQALWQVVLPQTLRAMLPSLGNVWVSLAKDTSLAYIVGVVELSTVATQVNGRSVGYAAQVFAAVALLYFFICVGIESVAALVLAATRKQQRRSLWHEAALTACRLARTRAHQPPTSGSRGSSRSRPAPP
;
A
#
# COMPACT_ATOMS: atom_id res chain seq x y z
N MET A 1 -31.74 34.08 -5.34
CA MET A 1 -31.00 33.11 -4.56
C MET A 1 -29.66 32.63 -5.20
N PRO A 2 -29.28 32.96 -6.44
CA PRO A 2 -27.93 32.59 -6.97
C PRO A 2 -26.77 33.32 -6.29
N ASP A 3 -27.00 34.52 -5.75
CA ASP A 3 -25.94 35.32 -5.13
C ASP A 3 -25.47 34.79 -3.74
N ALA A 4 -26.33 34.02 -3.05
CA ALA A 4 -25.99 33.41 -1.75
C ALA A 4 -24.95 32.27 -1.90
N ASP A 5 -25.02 31.54 -3.01
CA ASP A 5 -24.07 30.42 -3.28
C ASP A 5 -22.68 30.95 -3.62
N LEU A 6 -22.57 32.05 -4.37
CA LEU A 6 -21.28 32.67 -4.66
C LEU A 6 -20.64 33.28 -3.41
N SER A 7 -21.42 33.79 -2.48
CA SER A 7 -20.92 34.29 -1.20
C SER A 7 -20.39 33.18 -0.31
N GLY A 8 -21.00 31.99 -0.34
CA GLY A 8 -20.56 30.82 0.41
C GLY A 8 -19.19 30.29 -0.05
N TRP A 9 -18.95 30.21 -1.35
CA TRP A 9 -17.65 29.84 -1.90
C TRP A 9 -16.56 30.89 -1.63
N ALA A 10 -16.90 32.16 -1.60
CA ALA A 10 -15.97 33.23 -1.19
C ALA A 10 -15.53 33.06 0.28
N VAL A 11 -16.45 32.66 1.17
CA VAL A 11 -16.12 32.32 2.55
C VAL A 11 -15.16 31.11 2.61
N VAL A 12 -15.42 30.06 1.85
CA VAL A 12 -14.52 28.86 1.78
C VAL A 12 -13.14 29.27 1.29
N LEU A 13 -13.04 30.04 0.21
CA LEU A 13 -11.74 30.51 -0.32
C LEU A 13 -10.96 31.33 0.71
N LYS A 14 -11.63 32.19 1.47
CA LYS A 14 -11.01 32.97 2.55
C LYS A 14 -10.50 32.09 3.68
N GLN A 15 -11.19 30.99 3.98
CA GLN A 15 -10.81 30.02 5.02
C GLN A 15 -9.90 28.90 4.51
N LEU A 16 -9.59 28.84 3.21
CA LEU A 16 -8.79 27.79 2.60
C LEU A 16 -7.39 27.64 3.26
N PRO A 17 -6.62 28.70 3.54
CA PRO A 17 -5.33 28.57 4.22
C PRO A 17 -5.48 27.90 5.60
N TYR A 18 -6.56 28.23 6.31
CA TYR A 18 -6.86 27.64 7.62
C TYR A 18 -7.25 26.16 7.49
N LEU A 19 -8.03 25.78 6.50
CA LEU A 19 -8.33 24.37 6.19
C LEU A 19 -7.10 23.56 5.79
N LEU A 20 -6.13 24.19 5.12
CA LEU A 20 -4.92 23.51 4.66
C LEU A 20 -3.89 23.30 5.78
N ALA A 21 -3.59 24.32 6.59
CA ALA A 21 -2.47 24.28 7.53
C ALA A 21 -2.81 24.80 8.95
N GLY A 22 -4.07 25.16 9.21
CA GLY A 22 -4.47 25.75 10.48
C GLY A 22 -3.83 27.11 10.70
N THR A 23 -3.19 27.28 11.85
CA THR A 23 -2.50 28.52 12.25
C THR A 23 -0.99 28.49 11.97
N PHE A 24 -0.49 27.44 11.32
CA PHE A 24 0.94 27.33 10.97
C PHE A 24 1.35 28.46 9.99
N PRO A 25 2.56 29.11 10.14
CA PRO A 25 3.65 28.78 11.07
C PRO A 25 3.52 29.43 12.46
N ASN A 26 2.53 30.29 12.72
CA ASN A 26 2.39 31.01 13.98
C ASN A 26 1.79 30.16 15.13
N GLY A 27 1.39 28.92 14.83
CA GLY A 27 0.83 27.96 15.77
C GLY A 27 1.08 26.51 15.33
N PRO A 28 0.46 25.54 16.03
CA PRO A 28 0.65 24.12 15.70
C PRO A 28 0.11 23.79 14.30
N LEU A 29 0.73 22.78 13.65
CA LEU A 29 0.26 22.24 12.40
C LEU A 29 -1.14 21.63 12.59
N ALA A 30 -2.08 21.97 11.70
CA ALA A 30 -3.46 21.52 11.75
C ALA A 30 -4.03 21.31 10.35
N GLY A 31 -5.32 20.98 10.24
CA GLY A 31 -6.01 20.85 8.96
C GLY A 31 -5.46 19.74 8.08
N ALA A 32 -5.53 19.94 6.77
CA ALA A 32 -5.11 18.95 5.77
C ALA A 32 -3.64 18.54 5.89
N ALA A 33 -2.76 19.47 6.28
CA ALA A 33 -1.35 19.17 6.46
C ALA A 33 -1.10 18.18 7.61
N LEU A 34 -1.81 18.34 8.74
CA LEU A 34 -1.74 17.39 9.86
C LEU A 34 -2.36 16.03 9.46
N THR A 35 -3.49 16.03 8.75
CA THR A 35 -4.10 14.82 8.19
C THR A 35 -3.11 14.04 7.32
N LEU A 36 -2.42 14.72 6.40
CA LEU A 36 -1.38 14.10 5.55
C LEU A 36 -0.20 13.57 6.36
N TRP A 37 0.25 14.32 7.35
CA TRP A 37 1.34 13.90 8.23
C TRP A 37 0.99 12.64 9.02
N MET A 38 -0.19 12.60 9.64
CA MET A 38 -0.68 11.42 10.35
C MET A 38 -0.85 10.23 9.40
N ALA A 39 -1.45 10.44 8.22
CA ALA A 39 -1.61 9.39 7.22
C ALA A 39 -0.26 8.81 6.77
N LEU A 40 0.75 9.66 6.52
CA LEU A 40 2.09 9.22 6.15
C LEU A 40 2.73 8.35 7.23
N LEU A 41 2.69 8.79 8.48
CA LEU A 41 3.24 8.04 9.60
C LEU A 41 2.49 6.72 9.85
N ALA A 42 1.15 6.75 9.80
CA ALA A 42 0.33 5.56 9.97
C ALA A 42 0.56 4.55 8.83
N CYS A 43 0.58 4.99 7.57
CA CYS A 43 0.81 4.13 6.42
C CYS A 43 2.21 3.51 6.41
N THR A 44 3.25 4.28 6.76
CA THR A 44 4.63 3.75 6.86
C THR A 44 4.74 2.75 8.00
N GLY A 45 4.24 3.08 9.18
CA GLY A 45 4.22 2.18 10.33
C GLY A 45 3.43 0.91 10.06
N ALA A 46 2.23 1.02 9.49
CA ALA A 46 1.40 -0.11 9.08
C ALA A 46 2.11 -1.02 8.07
N THR A 47 2.81 -0.43 7.10
CA THR A 47 3.50 -1.19 6.05
C THR A 47 4.69 -1.96 6.63
N VAL A 48 5.53 -1.32 7.41
CA VAL A 48 6.69 -1.97 8.03
C VAL A 48 6.26 -3.09 8.98
N LEU A 49 5.33 -2.80 9.90
CA LEU A 49 4.82 -3.78 10.84
C LEU A 49 4.06 -4.91 10.13
N GLY A 50 3.20 -4.57 9.17
CA GLY A 50 2.38 -5.55 8.45
C GLY A 50 3.20 -6.52 7.60
N ILE A 51 4.23 -6.04 6.90
CA ILE A 51 5.18 -6.88 6.17
C ILE A 51 5.96 -7.75 7.16
N GLY A 52 6.44 -7.20 8.27
CA GLY A 52 7.14 -7.96 9.31
C GLY A 52 6.29 -9.10 9.86
N VAL A 53 5.02 -8.83 10.17
CA VAL A 53 4.06 -9.84 10.63
C VAL A 53 3.76 -10.89 9.55
N ALA A 54 3.63 -10.48 8.28
CA ALA A 54 3.43 -11.44 7.17
C ALA A 54 4.63 -12.37 6.99
N VAL A 55 5.84 -11.86 7.09
CA VAL A 55 7.08 -12.66 7.08
C VAL A 55 7.13 -13.61 8.27
N LEU A 56 6.77 -13.14 9.47
CA LEU A 56 6.66 -13.98 10.66
C LEU A 56 5.66 -15.12 10.43
N LEU A 57 4.47 -14.83 9.88
CA LEU A 57 3.44 -15.83 9.59
C LEU A 57 3.88 -16.88 8.57
N ASP A 58 4.76 -16.52 7.65
CA ASP A 58 5.29 -17.42 6.62
C ASP A 58 6.38 -18.36 7.17
N LEU A 59 7.19 -17.89 8.11
CA LEU A 59 8.30 -18.64 8.71
C LEU A 59 7.92 -19.36 10.00
N ALA A 60 6.85 -18.93 10.68
CA ALA A 60 6.47 -19.45 11.99
C ALA A 60 5.91 -20.88 11.90
N PRO A 61 6.13 -21.70 12.96
CA PRO A 61 5.48 -22.99 13.07
C PRO A 61 3.96 -22.84 13.12
N ALA A 62 3.24 -23.86 12.66
CA ALA A 62 1.79 -23.82 12.48
C ALA A 62 0.98 -23.35 13.71
N PRO A 63 1.30 -23.74 14.97
CA PRO A 63 0.56 -23.26 16.14
C PRO A 63 0.73 -21.77 16.37
N LEU A 64 1.97 -21.25 16.24
CA LEU A 64 2.23 -19.81 16.41
C LEU A 64 1.56 -19.01 15.28
N ALA A 65 1.68 -19.46 14.03
CA ALA A 65 1.02 -18.80 12.90
C ALA A 65 -0.51 -18.79 13.05
N ARG A 66 -1.13 -19.80 13.66
CA ARG A 66 -2.57 -19.81 13.95
C ARG A 66 -2.93 -18.80 15.03
N ALA A 67 -2.16 -18.75 16.13
CA ALA A 67 -2.38 -17.79 17.21
C ALA A 67 -2.26 -16.34 16.71
N VAL A 68 -1.22 -16.02 15.95
CA VAL A 68 -1.03 -14.67 15.37
C VAL A 68 -2.17 -14.32 14.40
N ARG A 69 -2.59 -15.24 13.53
CA ARG A 69 -3.75 -15.02 12.64
C ARG A 69 -5.03 -14.75 13.41
N ALA A 70 -5.28 -15.48 14.49
CA ALA A 70 -6.45 -15.26 15.35
C ALA A 70 -6.39 -13.87 16.01
N LEU A 71 -5.22 -13.47 16.53
CA LEU A 71 -5.01 -12.12 17.10
C LEU A 71 -5.28 -11.02 16.08
N LEU A 72 -4.73 -11.15 14.85
CA LEU A 72 -4.99 -10.19 13.77
C LEU A 72 -6.46 -10.17 13.36
N ALA A 73 -7.14 -11.30 13.37
CA ALA A 73 -8.58 -11.35 13.08
C ALA A 73 -9.39 -10.64 14.17
N CYS A 74 -9.07 -10.84 15.44
CA CYS A 74 -9.67 -10.11 16.56
C CYS A 74 -9.43 -8.59 16.43
N LEU A 75 -8.20 -8.19 16.13
CA LEU A 75 -7.86 -6.77 15.98
C LEU A 75 -8.68 -6.09 14.86
N ARG A 76 -8.87 -6.77 13.73
CA ARG A 76 -9.68 -6.26 12.60
C ARG A 76 -11.19 -6.30 12.86
N ALA A 77 -11.65 -7.09 13.82
CA ALA A 77 -13.05 -7.11 14.22
C ALA A 77 -13.44 -5.91 15.09
N ILE A 78 -12.45 -5.22 15.68
CA ILE A 78 -12.68 -4.02 16.48
C ILE A 78 -12.89 -2.83 15.56
N PRO A 79 -13.96 -2.01 15.72
CA PRO A 79 -14.10 -0.76 15.01
C PRO A 79 -12.91 0.17 15.28
N VAL A 80 -12.35 0.79 14.20
CA VAL A 80 -11.16 1.66 14.29
C VAL A 80 -11.36 2.77 15.32
N LEU A 81 -12.53 3.37 15.34
CA LEU A 81 -12.89 4.41 16.31
C LEU A 81 -12.72 3.93 17.76
N MET A 82 -13.19 2.73 18.06
CA MET A 82 -13.07 2.13 19.40
C MET A 82 -11.61 1.85 19.77
N LEU A 83 -10.81 1.42 18.80
CA LEU A 83 -9.39 1.19 19.02
C LEU A 83 -8.67 2.51 19.38
N ILE A 84 -8.94 3.60 18.66
CA ILE A 84 -8.40 4.93 18.95
C ILE A 84 -8.84 5.38 20.35
N PHE A 85 -10.14 5.23 20.67
CA PHE A 85 -10.69 5.61 21.96
C PHE A 85 -10.05 4.83 23.11
N TRP A 86 -9.91 3.53 22.99
CA TRP A 86 -9.26 2.70 24.00
C TRP A 86 -7.77 3.01 24.15
N ALA A 87 -7.08 3.23 23.04
CA ALA A 87 -5.68 3.58 23.07
C ALA A 87 -5.43 4.93 23.79
N TYR A 88 -6.35 5.87 23.63
CA TYR A 88 -6.22 7.20 24.21
C TYR A 88 -6.67 7.28 25.68
N PHE A 89 -7.77 6.63 26.03
CA PHE A 89 -8.35 6.73 27.39
C PHE A 89 -8.00 5.55 28.29
N LEU A 90 -8.05 4.31 27.77
CA LEU A 90 -7.86 3.12 28.57
C LEU A 90 -6.39 2.78 28.81
N LEU A 91 -5.53 2.97 27.80
CA LEU A 91 -4.11 2.62 27.90
C LEU A 91 -3.38 3.44 28.97
N PRO A 92 -3.52 4.78 29.07
CA PRO A 92 -2.97 5.56 30.15
C PRO A 92 -3.47 5.14 31.53
N MET A 93 -4.75 4.81 31.64
CA MET A 93 -5.37 4.38 32.89
C MET A 93 -4.80 3.03 33.38
N LEU A 94 -4.54 2.09 32.47
CA LEU A 94 -4.06 0.74 32.82
C LEU A 94 -2.53 0.66 32.95
N ALA A 95 -1.81 1.38 32.08
CA ALA A 95 -0.35 1.28 31.98
C ALA A 95 0.40 2.50 32.57
N GLY A 96 -0.31 3.56 32.96
CA GLY A 96 0.30 4.79 33.47
C GLY A 96 1.12 5.56 32.43
N VAL A 97 0.97 5.23 31.12
CA VAL A 97 1.74 5.80 30.03
C VAL A 97 0.91 6.87 29.33
N HIS A 98 1.33 8.12 29.40
CA HIS A 98 0.71 9.21 28.67
C HIS A 98 1.39 9.39 27.31
N VAL A 99 0.64 9.15 26.24
CA VAL A 99 1.07 9.38 24.85
C VAL A 99 0.24 10.53 24.29
N GLY A 100 0.87 11.42 23.53
CA GLY A 100 0.17 12.55 22.92
C GLY A 100 -0.93 12.07 21.95
N GLU A 101 -1.93 12.92 21.74
CA GLU A 101 -3.13 12.61 20.95
C GLU A 101 -2.78 12.13 19.53
N VAL A 102 -1.93 12.88 18.83
CA VAL A 102 -1.48 12.57 17.47
C VAL A 102 -0.73 11.24 17.44
N GLN A 103 0.19 11.01 18.37
CA GLN A 103 0.95 9.75 18.43
C GLN A 103 0.04 8.56 18.71
N THR A 104 -0.93 8.73 19.62
CA THR A 104 -1.90 7.66 19.93
C THR A 104 -2.72 7.27 18.70
N VAL A 105 -3.22 8.25 17.95
CA VAL A 105 -3.97 8.00 16.72
C VAL A 105 -3.09 7.31 15.68
N VAL A 106 -1.87 7.80 15.45
CA VAL A 106 -0.93 7.22 14.49
C VAL A 106 -0.59 5.77 14.86
N LEU A 107 -0.34 5.49 16.14
CA LEU A 107 -0.05 4.13 16.60
C LEU A 107 -1.25 3.20 16.46
N ALA A 108 -2.46 3.65 16.80
CA ALA A 108 -3.68 2.86 16.63
C ALA A 108 -3.95 2.53 15.16
N LEU A 109 -3.84 3.53 14.27
CA LEU A 109 -3.99 3.35 12.82
C LEU A 109 -2.88 2.48 12.23
N ALA A 110 -1.63 2.64 12.68
CA ALA A 110 -0.54 1.78 12.24
C ALA A 110 -0.75 0.33 12.65
N LEU A 111 -1.25 0.07 13.86
CA LEU A 111 -1.50 -1.27 14.36
C LEU A 111 -2.61 -1.98 13.58
N ILE A 112 -3.75 -1.32 13.38
CA ILE A 112 -4.85 -1.93 12.61
C ILE A 112 -4.50 -2.06 11.13
N GLY A 113 -3.83 -1.06 10.56
CA GLY A 113 -3.31 -1.08 9.21
C GLY A 113 -2.32 -2.22 8.99
N ALA A 114 -1.45 -2.49 9.97
CA ALA A 114 -0.52 -3.62 9.94
C ALA A 114 -1.26 -4.97 9.88
N ALA A 115 -2.39 -5.12 10.57
CA ALA A 115 -3.20 -6.33 10.50
C ALA A 115 -3.82 -6.55 9.10
N TYR A 116 -4.28 -5.48 8.44
CA TYR A 116 -4.77 -5.54 7.06
C TYR A 116 -3.64 -5.83 6.08
N ILE A 117 -2.51 -5.14 6.19
CA ILE A 117 -1.34 -5.33 5.31
C ILE A 117 -0.77 -6.74 5.48
N ALA A 118 -0.68 -7.26 6.70
CA ALA A 118 -0.25 -8.63 6.95
C ALA A 118 -1.14 -9.66 6.22
N GLN A 119 -2.46 -9.44 6.20
CA GLN A 119 -3.39 -10.29 5.46
C GLN A 119 -3.18 -10.18 3.94
N VAL A 120 -3.04 -8.98 3.41
CA VAL A 120 -2.78 -8.73 1.97
C VAL A 120 -1.49 -9.43 1.55
N MET A 121 -0.42 -9.27 2.33
CA MET A 121 0.88 -9.89 2.04
C MET A 121 0.84 -11.42 2.17
N ALA A 122 0.14 -11.96 3.17
CA ALA A 122 -0.03 -13.40 3.33
C ALA A 122 -0.79 -14.01 2.14
N ALA A 123 -1.84 -13.34 1.64
CA ALA A 123 -2.54 -13.74 0.42
C ALA A 123 -1.61 -13.67 -0.80
N GLY A 124 -0.76 -12.66 -0.88
CA GLY A 124 0.23 -12.50 -1.94
C GLY A 124 1.29 -13.61 -1.92
N PHE A 125 1.77 -14.05 -0.76
CA PHE A 125 2.69 -15.20 -0.65
C PHE A 125 2.07 -16.48 -1.18
N VAL A 126 0.76 -16.68 -0.98
CA VAL A 126 0.03 -17.81 -1.55
C VAL A 126 -0.15 -17.66 -3.07
N ALA A 127 -0.46 -16.45 -3.56
CA ALA A 127 -0.71 -16.17 -4.98
C ALA A 127 0.55 -16.31 -5.85
N ILE A 128 1.72 -15.84 -5.39
CA ILE A 128 3.01 -16.00 -6.09
C ILE A 128 3.39 -17.48 -6.17
N GLY A 129 2.90 -18.26 -5.20
CA GLY A 129 2.84 -19.68 -5.27
C GLY A 129 4.09 -20.41 -4.77
N ARG A 130 3.82 -21.65 -4.44
CA ARG A 130 4.84 -22.61 -4.00
C ARG A 130 5.86 -22.91 -5.10
N SER A 131 5.52 -22.70 -6.36
CA SER A 131 6.40 -23.00 -7.51
C SER A 131 7.66 -22.13 -7.49
N GLN A 132 7.53 -20.81 -7.25
CA GLN A 132 8.69 -19.91 -7.20
C GLN A 132 9.60 -20.23 -5.99
N ARG A 133 8.98 -20.53 -4.85
CA ARG A 133 9.74 -20.98 -3.67
C ARG A 133 10.44 -22.33 -3.93
N ASN A 134 9.75 -23.31 -4.50
CA ASN A 134 10.33 -24.63 -4.77
C ASN A 134 11.44 -24.52 -5.80
N ALA A 135 11.32 -23.69 -6.84
CA ALA A 135 12.38 -23.44 -7.80
C ALA A 135 13.63 -22.84 -7.12
N ALA A 136 13.47 -21.87 -6.24
CA ALA A 136 14.57 -21.28 -5.47
C ALA A 136 15.25 -22.31 -4.56
N LEU A 137 14.48 -23.14 -3.86
CA LEU A 137 15.02 -24.22 -3.02
C LEU A 137 15.76 -25.27 -3.85
N ALA A 138 15.26 -25.63 -5.06
CA ALA A 138 15.94 -26.54 -5.95
C ALA A 138 17.29 -26.01 -6.47
N LEU A 139 17.46 -24.69 -6.51
CA LEU A 139 18.73 -24.01 -6.81
C LEU A 139 19.67 -23.92 -5.59
N GLY A 140 19.32 -24.57 -4.46
CA GLY A 140 20.14 -24.59 -3.25
C GLY A 140 19.97 -23.39 -2.31
N MET A 141 18.98 -22.52 -2.54
CA MET A 141 18.69 -21.40 -1.63
C MET A 141 18.09 -21.92 -0.32
N THR A 142 18.46 -21.30 0.80
CA THR A 142 17.77 -21.54 2.07
C THR A 142 16.34 -20.96 2.04
N PRO A 143 15.40 -21.44 2.88
CA PRO A 143 14.04 -20.91 2.93
C PRO A 143 13.98 -19.39 3.14
N LEU A 144 14.88 -18.86 3.97
CA LEU A 144 14.99 -17.43 4.24
C LEU A 144 15.51 -16.66 3.01
N GLN A 145 16.51 -17.18 2.31
CA GLN A 145 17.01 -16.59 1.06
C GLN A 145 15.93 -16.59 -0.02
N ALA A 146 15.23 -17.72 -0.19
CA ALA A 146 14.12 -17.84 -1.14
C ALA A 146 13.02 -16.82 -0.83
N LEU A 147 12.68 -16.60 0.46
CA LEU A 147 11.67 -15.61 0.86
C LEU A 147 12.15 -14.19 0.52
N TRP A 148 13.33 -13.77 0.97
CA TRP A 148 13.80 -12.39 0.83
C TRP A 148 14.19 -12.01 -0.60
N GLN A 149 14.81 -12.93 -1.35
CA GLN A 149 15.35 -12.62 -2.67
C GLN A 149 14.38 -12.92 -3.82
N VAL A 150 13.45 -13.86 -3.63
CA VAL A 150 12.55 -14.32 -4.70
C VAL A 150 11.09 -13.99 -4.39
N VAL A 151 10.54 -14.47 -3.27
CA VAL A 151 9.10 -14.42 -3.01
C VAL A 151 8.65 -13.01 -2.61
N LEU A 152 9.31 -12.39 -1.61
CA LEU A 152 8.91 -11.09 -1.06
C LEU A 152 8.94 -9.96 -2.10
N PRO A 153 9.98 -9.79 -2.93
CA PRO A 153 9.99 -8.72 -3.93
C PRO A 153 8.89 -8.89 -5.00
N GLN A 154 8.58 -10.12 -5.37
CA GLN A 154 7.51 -10.42 -6.32
C GLN A 154 6.14 -10.15 -5.69
N THR A 155 5.93 -10.57 -4.43
CA THR A 155 4.70 -10.35 -3.68
C THR A 155 4.42 -8.86 -3.50
N LEU A 156 5.41 -8.08 -3.08
CA LEU A 156 5.26 -6.63 -2.91
C LEU A 156 4.76 -5.96 -4.19
N ARG A 157 5.36 -6.31 -5.34
CA ARG A 157 4.93 -5.76 -6.64
C ARG A 157 3.52 -6.18 -7.02
N ALA A 158 3.17 -7.45 -6.79
CA ALA A 158 1.85 -7.98 -7.12
C ALA A 158 0.75 -7.40 -6.22
N MET A 159 1.06 -7.17 -4.93
CA MET A 159 0.09 -6.68 -3.94
C MET A 159 0.05 -5.15 -3.81
N LEU A 160 0.89 -4.42 -4.52
CA LEU A 160 0.97 -2.95 -4.42
C LEU A 160 -0.39 -2.25 -4.61
N PRO A 161 -1.29 -2.65 -5.56
CA PRO A 161 -2.61 -2.06 -5.66
C PRO A 161 -3.46 -2.27 -4.40
N SER A 162 -3.39 -3.48 -3.82
CA SER A 162 -4.11 -3.78 -2.58
C SER A 162 -3.55 -3.03 -1.37
N LEU A 163 -2.23 -2.81 -1.32
CA LEU A 163 -1.60 -1.96 -0.31
C LEU A 163 -2.05 -0.50 -0.45
N GLY A 164 -2.14 0.01 -1.68
CA GLY A 164 -2.67 1.34 -1.97
C GLY A 164 -4.08 1.55 -1.41
N ASN A 165 -4.97 0.57 -1.58
CA ASN A 165 -6.32 0.61 -1.02
C ASN A 165 -6.31 0.69 0.53
N VAL A 166 -5.39 -0.03 1.20
CA VAL A 166 -5.24 0.06 2.66
C VAL A 166 -4.74 1.46 3.06
N TRP A 167 -3.77 2.04 2.34
CA TRP A 167 -3.27 3.38 2.63
C TRP A 167 -4.35 4.46 2.46
N VAL A 168 -5.17 4.36 1.41
CA VAL A 168 -6.31 5.26 1.20
C VAL A 168 -7.35 5.12 2.33
N SER A 169 -7.61 3.90 2.80
CA SER A 169 -8.47 3.67 3.98
C SER A 169 -7.91 4.34 5.22
N LEU A 170 -6.63 4.10 5.54
CA LEU A 170 -5.97 4.70 6.69
C LEU A 170 -5.98 6.24 6.64
N ALA A 171 -5.79 6.83 5.45
CA ALA A 171 -5.86 8.26 5.27
C ALA A 171 -7.27 8.84 5.56
N LYS A 172 -8.33 8.10 5.23
CA LYS A 172 -9.71 8.49 5.61
C LYS A 172 -9.93 8.31 7.11
N ASP A 173 -9.42 7.24 7.68
CA ASP A 173 -9.57 6.92 9.10
C ASP A 173 -8.85 7.94 10.01
N THR A 174 -7.89 8.74 9.50
CA THR A 174 -7.32 9.86 10.26
C THR A 174 -8.38 10.88 10.67
N SER A 175 -9.50 11.00 9.94
CA SER A 175 -10.62 11.86 10.32
C SER A 175 -11.23 11.49 11.67
N LEU A 176 -11.11 10.22 12.10
CA LEU A 176 -11.59 9.76 13.41
C LEU A 176 -10.80 10.34 14.59
N ALA A 177 -9.65 10.95 14.31
CA ALA A 177 -8.83 11.60 15.33
C ALA A 177 -9.53 12.79 16.04
N TYR A 178 -10.61 13.34 15.43
CA TYR A 178 -11.40 14.39 16.04
C TYR A 178 -11.95 14.01 17.41
N ILE A 179 -12.22 12.71 17.64
CA ILE A 179 -12.80 12.20 18.88
C ILE A 179 -11.87 12.40 20.10
N VAL A 180 -10.57 12.43 19.86
CA VAL A 180 -9.55 12.63 20.88
C VAL A 180 -8.97 14.06 20.88
N GLY A 181 -9.61 14.98 20.15
CA GLY A 181 -9.27 16.40 20.17
C GLY A 181 -8.19 16.84 19.18
N VAL A 182 -7.72 15.95 18.29
CA VAL A 182 -6.73 16.31 17.25
C VAL A 182 -7.35 17.30 16.26
N VAL A 183 -6.65 18.41 16.01
CA VAL A 183 -7.12 19.50 15.11
C VAL A 183 -6.71 19.17 13.67
N GLU A 184 -7.19 18.03 13.15
CA GLU A 184 -7.04 17.62 11.77
C GLU A 184 -8.12 18.28 10.86
N LEU A 185 -8.17 17.89 9.58
CA LEU A 185 -9.03 18.55 8.58
C LEU A 185 -10.52 18.56 8.96
N SER A 186 -11.08 17.48 9.52
CA SER A 186 -12.51 17.43 9.90
C SER A 186 -12.79 18.30 11.13
N THR A 187 -11.85 18.37 12.07
CA THR A 187 -11.95 19.27 13.24
C THR A 187 -11.91 20.73 12.80
N VAL A 188 -10.97 21.09 11.91
CA VAL A 188 -10.89 22.44 11.34
C VAL A 188 -12.16 22.78 10.57
N ALA A 189 -12.70 21.83 9.80
CA ALA A 189 -13.98 22.00 9.09
C ALA A 189 -15.13 22.37 10.05
N THR A 190 -15.23 21.66 11.16
CA THR A 190 -16.23 21.93 12.21
C THR A 190 -16.04 23.32 12.83
N GLN A 191 -14.80 23.73 13.08
CA GLN A 191 -14.48 25.06 13.58
C GLN A 191 -14.85 26.16 12.58
N VAL A 192 -14.55 25.98 11.29
CA VAL A 192 -14.92 26.92 10.21
C VAL A 192 -16.44 27.00 10.08
N ASN A 193 -17.12 25.85 10.11
CA ASN A 193 -18.57 25.82 10.07
C ASN A 193 -19.22 26.57 11.24
N GLY A 194 -18.68 26.42 12.45
CA GLY A 194 -19.17 27.16 13.63
C GLY A 194 -18.97 28.67 13.55
N ARG A 195 -17.96 29.14 12.79
CA ARG A 195 -17.71 30.57 12.55
C ARG A 195 -18.50 31.14 11.38
N SER A 196 -18.97 30.29 10.45
CA SER A 196 -19.59 30.67 9.19
C SER A 196 -21.01 30.10 9.10
N VAL A 197 -21.86 30.56 10.02
CA VAL A 197 -23.26 30.11 10.11
C VAL A 197 -24.01 30.34 8.76
N GLY A 198 -24.62 29.29 8.26
CA GLY A 198 -25.38 29.31 6.98
C GLY A 198 -24.65 28.76 5.76
N TYR A 199 -23.34 28.48 5.86
CA TYR A 199 -22.53 27.98 4.73
C TYR A 199 -21.99 26.54 4.94
N ALA A 200 -22.62 25.77 5.80
CA ALA A 200 -22.21 24.41 6.15
C ALA A 200 -22.00 23.50 4.91
N ALA A 201 -22.92 23.56 3.96
CA ALA A 201 -22.84 22.73 2.75
C ALA A 201 -21.59 23.01 1.93
N GLN A 202 -21.21 24.28 1.75
CA GLN A 202 -20.01 24.68 0.99
C GLN A 202 -18.74 24.32 1.74
N VAL A 203 -18.69 24.48 3.07
CA VAL A 203 -17.54 24.11 3.90
C VAL A 203 -17.30 22.60 3.83
N PHE A 204 -18.32 21.77 4.06
CA PHE A 204 -18.16 20.32 4.02
C PHE A 204 -17.93 19.77 2.61
N ALA A 205 -18.48 20.42 1.56
CA ALA A 205 -18.15 20.09 0.17
C ALA A 205 -16.66 20.35 -0.14
N ALA A 206 -16.11 21.48 0.32
CA ALA A 206 -14.70 21.79 0.18
C ALA A 206 -13.81 20.77 0.91
N VAL A 207 -14.18 20.38 2.12
CA VAL A 207 -13.46 19.35 2.89
C VAL A 207 -13.52 18.00 2.21
N ALA A 208 -14.68 17.61 1.67
CA ALA A 208 -14.82 16.39 0.89
C ALA A 208 -13.90 16.38 -0.36
N LEU A 209 -13.80 17.52 -1.05
CA LEU A 209 -12.86 17.70 -2.16
C LEU A 209 -11.41 17.60 -1.70
N LEU A 210 -11.02 18.18 -0.56
CA LEU A 210 -9.68 18.05 -0.03
C LEU A 210 -9.33 16.58 0.30
N TYR A 211 -10.23 15.84 0.97
CA TYR A 211 -10.04 14.40 1.19
C TYR A 211 -9.97 13.62 -0.12
N PHE A 212 -10.79 13.96 -1.10
CA PHE A 212 -10.73 13.34 -2.43
C PHE A 212 -9.34 13.52 -3.05
N PHE A 213 -8.78 14.73 -3.06
CA PHE A 213 -7.45 14.98 -3.60
C PHE A 213 -6.34 14.28 -2.82
N ILE A 214 -6.45 14.21 -1.48
CA ILE A 214 -5.52 13.43 -0.64
C ILE A 214 -5.55 11.95 -1.04
N CYS A 215 -6.74 11.35 -1.16
CA CYS A 215 -6.91 9.94 -1.51
C CYS A 215 -6.41 9.64 -2.93
N VAL A 216 -6.77 10.46 -3.91
CA VAL A 216 -6.29 10.35 -5.30
C VAL A 216 -4.77 10.51 -5.37
N GLY A 217 -4.20 11.42 -4.58
CA GLY A 217 -2.75 11.59 -4.46
C GLY A 217 -2.05 10.31 -3.98
N ILE A 218 -2.55 9.72 -2.90
CA ILE A 218 -2.00 8.46 -2.35
C ILE A 218 -2.12 7.31 -3.38
N GLU A 219 -3.28 7.17 -4.01
CA GLU A 219 -3.50 6.14 -5.04
C GLU A 219 -2.59 6.35 -6.26
N SER A 220 -2.43 7.60 -6.69
CA SER A 220 -1.54 7.96 -7.80
C SER A 220 -0.09 7.61 -7.50
N VAL A 221 0.38 7.85 -6.28
CA VAL A 221 1.73 7.46 -5.85
C VAL A 221 1.89 5.93 -5.91
N ALA A 222 0.93 5.17 -5.40
CA ALA A 222 0.95 3.72 -5.48
C ALA A 222 0.97 3.22 -6.94
N ALA A 223 0.17 3.81 -7.82
CA ALA A 223 0.13 3.50 -9.24
C ALA A 223 1.44 3.84 -9.96
N LEU A 224 2.07 4.98 -9.64
CA LEU A 224 3.37 5.37 -10.19
C LEU A 224 4.48 4.42 -9.78
N VAL A 225 4.53 4.02 -8.51
CA VAL A 225 5.49 3.02 -8.02
C VAL A 225 5.29 1.68 -8.75
N LEU A 226 4.04 1.25 -8.94
CA LEU A 226 3.73 0.03 -9.70
C LEU A 226 4.18 0.14 -11.16
N ALA A 227 3.92 1.26 -11.82
CA ALA A 227 4.32 1.48 -13.21
C ALA A 227 5.85 1.48 -13.37
N ALA A 228 6.57 2.10 -12.43
CA ALA A 228 8.03 2.12 -12.41
C ALA A 228 8.62 0.70 -12.25
N THR A 229 8.08 -0.10 -11.34
CA THR A 229 8.54 -1.48 -11.11
C THR A 229 8.25 -2.39 -12.30
N ARG A 230 7.09 -2.26 -12.96
CA ARG A 230 6.75 -3.00 -14.19
C ARG A 230 7.67 -2.65 -15.36
N LYS A 231 8.01 -1.36 -15.53
CA LYS A 231 8.92 -0.91 -16.60
C LYS A 231 10.33 -1.49 -16.42
N GLN A 232 10.81 -1.58 -15.20
CA GLN A 232 12.11 -2.18 -14.88
C GLN A 232 12.14 -3.68 -15.19
N GLN A 233 11.08 -4.42 -14.85
CA GLN A 233 10.97 -5.85 -15.13
C GLN A 233 10.92 -6.12 -16.64
N ARG A 234 10.17 -5.33 -17.42
CA ARG A 234 10.16 -5.47 -18.88
C ARG A 234 11.56 -5.27 -19.48
N ARG A 235 12.32 -4.28 -19.00
CA ARG A 235 13.68 -4.03 -19.48
C ARG A 235 14.62 -5.21 -19.20
N SER A 236 14.56 -5.82 -18.00
CA SER A 236 15.40 -6.99 -17.69
C SER A 236 15.06 -8.20 -18.55
N LEU A 237 13.78 -8.48 -18.79
CA LEU A 237 13.34 -9.57 -19.68
C LEU A 237 13.79 -9.39 -21.11
N TRP A 238 13.74 -8.18 -21.65
CA TRP A 238 14.26 -7.89 -23.00
C TRP A 238 15.77 -8.06 -23.08
N HIS A 239 16.51 -7.67 -22.04
CA HIS A 239 17.96 -7.87 -21.98
C HIS A 239 18.33 -9.35 -21.97
N GLU A 240 17.65 -10.16 -21.15
CA GLU A 240 17.85 -11.61 -21.09
C GLU A 240 17.47 -12.30 -22.39
N ALA A 241 16.33 -11.94 -23.00
CA ALA A 241 15.91 -12.46 -24.28
C ALA A 241 16.92 -12.14 -25.40
N ALA A 242 17.45 -10.93 -25.43
CA ALA A 242 18.49 -10.52 -26.38
C ALA A 242 19.80 -11.32 -26.21
N LEU A 243 20.24 -11.52 -24.95
CA LEU A 243 21.43 -12.32 -24.64
C LEU A 243 21.25 -13.81 -25.03
N THR A 244 20.06 -14.37 -24.79
CA THR A 244 19.72 -15.75 -25.15
C THR A 244 19.66 -15.91 -26.66
N ALA A 245 19.05 -14.97 -27.38
CA ALA A 245 19.02 -14.96 -28.85
C ALA A 245 20.44 -14.87 -29.43
N CYS A 246 21.30 -14.02 -28.86
CA CYS A 246 22.70 -13.88 -29.28
C CYS A 246 23.51 -15.15 -29.03
N ARG A 247 23.29 -15.84 -27.89
CA ARG A 247 23.93 -17.16 -27.60
C ARG A 247 23.49 -18.23 -28.60
N LEU A 248 22.17 -18.32 -28.89
CA LEU A 248 21.64 -19.30 -29.86
C LEU A 248 22.12 -19.03 -31.29
N ALA A 249 22.28 -17.78 -31.68
CA ALA A 249 22.85 -17.42 -32.98
C ALA A 249 24.32 -17.84 -33.07
N ARG A 250 25.10 -17.68 -31.99
CA ARG A 250 26.51 -18.08 -31.93
C ARG A 250 26.69 -19.60 -31.97
N THR A 251 25.81 -20.38 -31.33
CA THR A 251 25.86 -21.85 -31.37
C THR A 251 25.46 -22.39 -32.74
N ARG A 252 24.49 -21.75 -33.45
CA ARG A 252 24.15 -22.09 -34.83
C ARG A 252 25.26 -21.79 -35.83
N ALA A 253 26.00 -20.71 -35.65
CA ALA A 253 27.14 -20.36 -36.48
C ALA A 253 28.34 -21.31 -36.35
N HIS A 254 28.41 -22.07 -35.27
CA HIS A 254 29.48 -23.07 -35.03
C HIS A 254 29.07 -24.49 -35.35
N GLN A 255 27.82 -24.77 -35.80
CA GLN A 255 27.47 -26.10 -36.30
C GLN A 255 28.05 -26.26 -37.70
N PRO A 256 28.89 -27.29 -37.93
CA PRO A 256 29.37 -27.60 -39.27
C PRO A 256 28.19 -27.96 -40.19
N PRO A 257 28.25 -27.60 -41.47
CA PRO A 257 27.20 -27.94 -42.40
C PRO A 257 26.98 -29.44 -42.37
N THR A 258 25.76 -29.88 -42.06
CA THR A 258 25.36 -31.28 -42.12
C THR A 258 25.55 -31.69 -43.56
N SER A 259 26.51 -32.62 -43.81
CA SER A 259 26.77 -33.21 -45.11
C SER A 259 25.45 -33.84 -45.61
N GLY A 260 24.88 -33.22 -46.65
CA GLY A 260 23.65 -33.69 -47.27
C GLY A 260 23.79 -35.14 -47.69
N SER A 261 22.89 -35.98 -47.23
CA SER A 261 22.70 -37.34 -47.74
C SER A 261 22.27 -37.24 -49.19
N ARG A 262 23.26 -37.26 -50.10
CA ARG A 262 23.02 -37.59 -51.51
C ARG A 262 22.75 -39.07 -51.60
N GLY A 263 21.66 -39.44 -52.26
CA GLY A 263 21.51 -40.71 -52.85
C GLY A 263 20.36 -41.56 -52.33
N SER A 264 19.17 -41.37 -52.86
CA SER A 264 18.26 -42.48 -53.13
C SER A 264 18.05 -42.55 -54.61
N SER A 265 18.77 -43.49 -55.21
CA SER A 265 18.59 -43.97 -56.59
C SER A 265 17.13 -44.40 -56.83
N ARG A 266 16.48 -43.78 -57.80
CA ARG A 266 15.20 -44.18 -58.33
C ARG A 266 15.44 -45.52 -59.08
N SER A 267 14.99 -46.63 -58.55
CA SER A 267 14.73 -47.85 -59.28
C SER A 267 13.38 -47.71 -60.02
N ARG A 268 13.41 -47.70 -61.36
CA ARG A 268 12.24 -47.78 -62.21
C ARG A 268 11.69 -49.23 -62.18
N PRO A 269 10.39 -49.48 -62.10
CA PRO A 269 9.81 -50.76 -62.39
C PRO A 269 9.71 -50.91 -63.90
N ALA A 270 10.05 -52.12 -64.44
CA ALA A 270 9.82 -52.53 -65.79
C ALA A 270 8.31 -52.90 -66.06
N PRO A 271 7.79 -52.64 -67.25
CA PRO A 271 6.43 -53.08 -67.67
C PRO A 271 6.38 -54.51 -68.10
N PRO A 272 5.14 -55.10 -68.33
CA PRO A 272 4.73 -56.48 -68.15
C PRO A 272 5.28 -57.46 -69.10
#